data_d96254615b41a30f05e15dff34033c25
#
_entry.id   d96254615b41a30f05e15dff34033c25
#
_cell.length_a   1.000
_cell.length_b   1.000
_cell.length_c   1.000
_cell.angle_alpha   90.00
_cell.angle_beta   90.00
_cell.angle_gamma   90.00
#
_symmetry.space_group_name_H-M   'P 1'
#
loop_
_entity.id
_entity.type
_entity.pdbx_description
1 polymer ?
#
loop_
_entity_poly.entity_id
_entity_poly.type
_entity_poly.pdbx_seq_one_letter_code
_entity_poly.pdbx_strand_id
1 'polypeptide(L)'
;KKFKEICSSDKRLGLIFKMRFYEGLVYSEGALTMIISLFIIRVFSDSFSLGIFTSIFSIISAILGMLFVKTIKSKNYNKWIIYSTILTVITLVWMILDCNAISIIVFNFFQRISKGIINLVNAKNIPNIANDEKIKNEYKVEYFLHIETALVLGRIVGSLLFILMAFANNDIILYIFIFFLIMWSYSSMKIQSEVEKKI
;
A
#
# COMPACT_ATOMS: atom_id res chain seq x y z
N LYS A 1 -22.45 0.30 19.55
CA LYS A 1 -22.36 -1.03 20.21
C LYS A 1 -22.52 -2.16 19.19
N LYS A 2 -23.60 -2.16 18.40
CA LYS A 2 -23.90 -3.20 17.39
C LYS A 2 -22.83 -3.33 16.29
N PHE A 3 -22.28 -2.22 15.75
CA PHE A 3 -21.21 -2.30 14.74
C PHE A 3 -19.95 -2.96 15.29
N LYS A 4 -19.58 -2.70 16.55
CA LYS A 4 -18.45 -3.35 17.22
C LYS A 4 -18.62 -4.88 17.33
N GLU A 5 -19.84 -5.34 17.55
CA GLU A 5 -20.18 -6.77 17.55
C GLU A 5 -20.05 -7.38 16.15
N ILE A 6 -20.46 -6.64 15.09
CA ILE A 6 -20.26 -7.05 13.69
C ILE A 6 -18.76 -7.14 13.37
N CYS A 7 -17.96 -6.15 13.79
CA CYS A 7 -16.50 -6.16 13.60
C CYS A 7 -15.81 -7.35 14.29
N SER A 8 -16.32 -7.78 15.46
CA SER A 8 -15.76 -8.95 16.16
C SER A 8 -16.16 -10.28 15.54
N SER A 9 -17.30 -10.34 14.86
CA SER A 9 -17.86 -11.56 14.27
C SER A 9 -17.40 -11.80 12.81
N ASP A 10 -17.05 -10.76 12.07
CA ASP A 10 -16.62 -10.87 10.67
C ASP A 10 -15.11 -10.65 10.51
N LYS A 11 -14.38 -11.75 10.29
CA LYS A 11 -12.91 -11.74 10.08
C LYS A 11 -12.45 -10.79 8.95
N ARG A 12 -13.31 -10.56 7.94
CA ARG A 12 -12.97 -9.68 6.80
C ARG A 12 -12.81 -8.23 7.23
N LEU A 13 -13.61 -7.74 8.18
CA LEU A 13 -13.50 -6.38 8.71
C LEU A 13 -12.17 -6.16 9.42
N GLY A 14 -11.74 -7.14 10.22
CA GLY A 14 -10.41 -7.10 10.86
C GLY A 14 -9.25 -7.15 9.86
N LEU A 15 -9.40 -7.91 8.76
CA LEU A 15 -8.40 -7.96 7.69
C LEU A 15 -8.33 -6.64 6.91
N ILE A 16 -9.48 -6.02 6.60
CA ILE A 16 -9.53 -4.70 5.95
C ILE A 16 -8.87 -3.65 6.84
N PHE A 17 -9.16 -3.65 8.14
CA PHE A 17 -8.53 -2.73 9.08
C PHE A 17 -7.00 -2.85 9.04
N LYS A 18 -6.48 -4.08 9.15
CA LYS A 18 -5.04 -4.34 9.06
C LYS A 18 -4.45 -3.89 7.72
N MET A 19 -5.10 -4.24 6.63
CA MET A 19 -4.66 -3.86 5.29
C MET A 19 -4.59 -2.34 5.12
N ARG A 20 -5.63 -1.61 5.56
CA ARG A 20 -5.65 -0.14 5.51
C ARG A 20 -4.62 0.50 6.44
N PHE A 21 -4.41 -0.07 7.61
CA PHE A 21 -3.35 0.37 8.51
C PHE A 21 -1.97 0.26 7.86
N TYR A 22 -1.64 -0.89 7.27
CA TYR A 22 -0.37 -1.07 6.57
C TYR A 22 -0.26 -0.19 5.32
N GLU A 23 -1.36 0.03 4.61
CA GLU A 23 -1.40 0.96 3.48
C GLU A 23 -1.07 2.40 3.92
N GLY A 24 -1.68 2.87 5.00
CA GLY A 24 -1.39 4.17 5.58
C GLY A 24 0.05 4.31 6.04
N LEU A 25 0.62 3.25 6.63
CA LEU A 25 1.98 3.23 7.11
C LEU A 25 3.00 3.30 5.97
N VAL A 26 2.76 2.57 4.88
CA VAL A 26 3.75 2.41 3.80
C VAL A 26 3.52 3.41 2.66
N TYR A 27 2.28 3.53 2.15
CA TYR A 27 2.06 4.16 0.85
C TYR A 27 1.23 5.43 0.85
N SER A 28 0.15 5.48 1.58
CA SER A 28 -0.82 6.57 1.47
C SER A 28 -0.33 7.83 2.19
N GLU A 29 0.61 8.55 1.56
CA GLU A 29 1.33 9.67 2.18
C GLU A 29 2.10 9.24 3.44
N GLY A 30 2.41 7.94 3.51
CA GLY A 30 3.15 7.35 4.61
C GLY A 30 4.66 7.51 4.45
N ALA A 31 5.37 6.96 5.42
CA ALA A 31 6.81 7.16 5.59
C ALA A 31 7.65 6.77 4.36
N LEU A 32 7.30 5.70 3.66
CA LEU A 32 8.08 5.26 2.50
C LEU A 32 8.07 6.31 1.37
N THR A 33 6.95 6.99 1.14
CA THR A 33 6.87 8.07 0.14
C THR A 33 7.76 9.25 0.52
N MET A 34 7.79 9.62 1.80
CA MET A 34 8.69 10.68 2.31
C MET A 34 10.16 10.30 2.19
N ILE A 35 10.51 9.06 2.53
CA ILE A 35 11.86 8.53 2.42
C ILE A 35 12.35 8.56 0.97
N ILE A 36 11.53 8.12 0.02
CA ILE A 36 11.87 8.15 -1.41
C ILE A 36 12.14 9.58 -1.85
N SER A 37 11.30 10.53 -1.45
CA SER A 37 11.50 11.94 -1.77
C SER A 37 12.84 12.48 -1.26
N LEU A 38 13.25 12.09 -0.03
CA LEU A 38 14.56 12.44 0.51
C LEU A 38 15.70 11.81 -0.30
N PHE A 39 15.60 10.54 -0.69
CA PHE A 39 16.63 9.91 -1.51
C PHE A 39 16.76 10.55 -2.88
N ILE A 40 15.64 10.94 -3.51
CA ILE A 40 15.69 11.67 -4.79
C ILE A 40 16.41 13.00 -4.61
N ILE A 41 16.09 13.78 -3.58
CA ILE A 41 16.76 15.06 -3.31
C ILE A 41 18.25 14.85 -3.02
N ARG A 42 18.59 13.81 -2.24
CA ARG A 42 19.99 13.49 -1.90
C ARG A 42 20.82 13.11 -3.12
N VAL A 43 20.26 12.37 -4.06
CA VAL A 43 20.97 11.90 -5.26
C VAL A 43 21.00 12.95 -6.38
N PHE A 44 19.91 13.68 -6.56
CA PHE A 44 19.79 14.67 -7.64
C PHE A 44 20.05 16.12 -7.17
N SER A 45 20.19 16.32 -5.85
CA SER A 45 20.56 17.59 -5.20
C SER A 45 19.64 18.78 -5.48
N ASP A 46 18.48 18.58 -6.13
CA ASP A 46 17.55 19.64 -6.41
C ASP A 46 16.05 19.24 -6.30
N SER A 47 15.20 20.20 -6.01
CA SER A 47 13.75 20.01 -5.93
C SER A 47 13.07 19.94 -7.32
N PHE A 48 13.70 20.46 -8.36
CA PHE A 48 13.20 20.39 -9.72
C PHE A 48 13.21 18.95 -10.25
N SER A 49 14.29 18.23 -10.05
CA SER A 49 14.39 16.80 -10.36
C SER A 49 13.31 15.98 -9.61
N LEU A 50 13.06 16.27 -8.34
CA LEU A 50 11.97 15.65 -7.59
C LEU A 50 10.61 15.86 -8.28
N GLY A 51 10.32 17.08 -8.71
CA GLY A 51 9.08 17.42 -9.41
C GLY A 51 8.92 16.66 -10.73
N ILE A 52 9.97 16.61 -11.55
CA ILE A 52 9.99 15.86 -12.82
C ILE A 52 9.76 14.37 -12.58
N PHE A 53 10.52 13.74 -11.66
CA PHE A 53 10.38 12.32 -11.37
C PHE A 53 9.00 11.95 -10.86
N THR A 54 8.44 12.72 -9.92
CA THR A 54 7.09 12.46 -9.41
C THR A 54 6.03 12.58 -10.49
N SER A 55 6.16 13.54 -11.42
CA SER A 55 5.24 13.73 -12.53
C SER A 55 5.31 12.58 -13.54
N ILE A 56 6.50 12.19 -13.98
CA ILE A 56 6.72 11.08 -14.91
C ILE A 56 6.15 9.78 -14.31
N PHE A 57 6.49 9.47 -13.06
CA PHE A 57 5.98 8.27 -12.41
C PHE A 57 4.47 8.29 -12.20
N SER A 58 3.85 9.46 -12.02
CA SER A 58 2.40 9.58 -11.92
C SER A 58 1.72 9.24 -13.24
N ILE A 59 2.26 9.72 -14.36
CA ILE A 59 1.76 9.39 -15.70
C ILE A 59 1.91 7.88 -15.98
N ILE A 60 3.10 7.32 -15.72
CA ILE A 60 3.35 5.88 -15.87
C ILE A 60 2.36 5.07 -15.01
N SER A 61 2.15 5.47 -13.76
CA SER A 61 1.22 4.79 -12.85
C SER A 61 -0.22 4.81 -13.38
N ALA A 62 -0.67 5.94 -13.96
CA ALA A 62 -2.00 6.04 -14.55
C ALA A 62 -2.16 5.11 -15.75
N ILE A 63 -1.19 5.09 -16.66
CA ILE A 63 -1.19 4.22 -17.85
C ILE A 63 -1.20 2.75 -17.42
N LEU A 64 -0.31 2.35 -16.50
CA LEU A 64 -0.24 0.98 -16.00
C LEU A 64 -1.55 0.58 -15.28
N GLY A 65 -2.15 1.48 -14.51
CA GLY A 65 -3.45 1.24 -13.89
C GLY A 65 -4.53 0.89 -14.90
N MET A 66 -4.62 1.63 -16.01
CA MET A 66 -5.57 1.33 -17.11
C MET A 66 -5.28 -0.02 -17.77
N LEU A 67 -4.01 -0.35 -17.99
CA LEU A 67 -3.61 -1.63 -18.59
C LEU A 67 -3.94 -2.80 -17.65
N PHE A 68 -3.71 -2.66 -16.36
CA PHE A 68 -3.98 -3.71 -15.37
C PHE A 68 -5.49 -4.03 -15.28
N VAL A 69 -6.35 -3.00 -15.29
CA VAL A 69 -7.81 -3.21 -15.30
C VAL A 69 -8.24 -4.08 -16.49
N LYS A 70 -7.63 -3.88 -17.66
CA LYS A 70 -7.97 -4.63 -18.89
C LYS A 70 -7.35 -6.02 -18.94
N THR A 71 -6.17 -6.20 -18.38
CA THR A 71 -5.33 -7.40 -18.59
C THR A 71 -5.45 -8.41 -17.45
N ILE A 72 -5.56 -7.94 -16.19
CA ILE A 72 -5.54 -8.83 -15.02
C ILE A 72 -6.94 -9.33 -14.71
N LYS A 73 -7.14 -10.65 -14.95
CA LYS A 73 -8.37 -11.34 -14.56
C LYS A 73 -8.40 -11.61 -13.05
N SER A 74 -9.59 -11.56 -12.45
CA SER A 74 -9.81 -11.76 -10.99
C SER A 74 -9.12 -13.02 -10.45
N LYS A 75 -9.21 -14.14 -11.18
CA LYS A 75 -8.59 -15.43 -10.82
C LYS A 75 -7.08 -15.37 -10.61
N ASN A 76 -6.40 -14.38 -11.17
CA ASN A 76 -4.94 -14.24 -11.12
C ASN A 76 -4.46 -13.14 -10.18
N TYR A 77 -5.34 -12.44 -9.47
CA TYR A 77 -4.97 -11.32 -8.62
C TYR A 77 -3.89 -11.68 -7.59
N ASN A 78 -4.05 -12.78 -6.88
CA ASN A 78 -3.09 -13.21 -5.85
C ASN A 78 -1.69 -13.46 -6.44
N LYS A 79 -1.59 -14.06 -7.64
CA LYS A 79 -0.30 -14.27 -8.31
C LYS A 79 0.36 -12.93 -8.66
N TRP A 80 -0.39 -12.00 -9.22
CA TRP A 80 0.14 -10.68 -9.57
C TRP A 80 0.57 -9.86 -8.36
N ILE A 81 -0.17 -9.93 -7.24
CA ILE A 81 0.24 -9.31 -5.97
C ILE A 81 1.57 -9.89 -5.50
N ILE A 82 1.74 -11.23 -5.50
CA ILE A 82 2.98 -11.88 -5.06
C ILE A 82 4.15 -11.42 -5.94
N TYR A 83 4.05 -11.55 -7.27
CA TYR A 83 5.15 -11.18 -8.16
C TYR A 83 5.54 -9.71 -8.05
N SER A 84 4.55 -8.81 -8.03
CA SER A 84 4.84 -7.38 -7.90
C SER A 84 5.44 -7.03 -6.55
N THR A 85 5.01 -7.68 -5.47
CA THR A 85 5.58 -7.48 -4.12
C THR A 85 7.02 -7.96 -4.04
N ILE A 86 7.32 -9.15 -4.57
CA ILE A 86 8.69 -9.69 -4.59
C ILE A 86 9.62 -8.74 -5.36
N LEU A 87 9.21 -8.28 -6.54
CA LEU A 87 9.99 -7.33 -7.33
C LEU A 87 10.21 -6.00 -6.59
N THR A 88 9.18 -5.49 -5.91
CA THR A 88 9.30 -4.27 -5.12
C THR A 88 10.25 -4.45 -3.94
N VAL A 89 10.20 -5.60 -3.24
CA VAL A 89 11.11 -5.90 -2.13
C VAL A 89 12.56 -6.01 -2.62
N ILE A 90 12.81 -6.72 -3.72
CA ILE A 90 14.15 -6.86 -4.29
C ILE A 90 14.72 -5.49 -4.66
N THR A 91 13.94 -4.66 -5.33
CA THR A 91 14.40 -3.32 -5.74
C THR A 91 14.54 -2.35 -4.56
N LEU A 92 13.75 -2.50 -3.49
CA LEU A 92 13.92 -1.75 -2.25
C LEU A 92 15.24 -2.13 -1.55
N VAL A 93 15.53 -3.42 -1.45
CA VAL A 93 16.82 -3.90 -0.89
C VAL A 93 17.98 -3.38 -1.72
N TRP A 94 17.90 -3.44 -3.05
CA TRP A 94 18.95 -2.87 -3.91
C TRP A 94 19.13 -1.36 -3.66
N MET A 95 18.05 -0.59 -3.59
CA MET A 95 18.12 0.84 -3.28
C MET A 95 18.75 1.14 -1.92
N ILE A 96 18.54 0.27 -0.91
CA ILE A 96 19.14 0.44 0.42
C ILE A 96 20.65 0.15 0.39
N LEU A 97 21.08 -0.88 -0.37
CA LEU A 97 22.48 -1.29 -0.45
C LEU A 97 23.32 -0.37 -1.34
N ASP A 98 22.73 0.14 -2.41
CA ASP A 98 23.39 1.01 -3.41
C ASP A 98 22.44 2.12 -3.83
N CYS A 99 22.45 3.23 -3.07
CA CYS A 99 21.58 4.37 -3.29
C CYS A 99 22.11 5.25 -4.43
N ASN A 100 21.76 4.91 -5.66
CA ASN A 100 22.08 5.68 -6.86
C ASN A 100 20.82 6.04 -7.65
N ALA A 101 20.98 6.89 -8.69
CA ALA A 101 19.85 7.33 -9.52
C ALA A 101 19.08 6.16 -10.14
N ILE A 102 19.79 5.13 -10.61
CA ILE A 102 19.20 3.97 -11.30
C ILE A 102 18.38 3.15 -10.30
N SER A 103 18.92 2.83 -9.12
CA SER A 103 18.23 2.04 -8.10
C SER A 103 16.94 2.74 -7.62
N ILE A 104 16.97 4.06 -7.45
CA ILE A 104 15.79 4.86 -7.09
C ILE A 104 14.73 4.81 -8.19
N ILE A 105 15.12 4.97 -9.45
CA ILE A 105 14.20 4.93 -10.59
C ILE A 105 13.55 3.55 -10.70
N VAL A 106 14.34 2.49 -10.65
CA VAL A 106 13.85 1.11 -10.75
C VAL A 106 12.93 0.76 -9.59
N PHE A 107 13.29 1.13 -8.37
CA PHE A 107 12.44 0.91 -7.20
C PHE A 107 11.09 1.65 -7.33
N ASN A 108 11.11 2.95 -7.70
CA ASN A 108 9.88 3.72 -7.90
C ASN A 108 8.96 3.10 -8.96
N PHE A 109 9.53 2.57 -10.04
CA PHE A 109 8.77 1.91 -11.09
C PHE A 109 8.04 0.67 -10.55
N PHE A 110 8.74 -0.27 -9.91
CA PHE A 110 8.13 -1.49 -9.39
C PHE A 110 7.19 -1.24 -8.21
N GLN A 111 7.50 -0.28 -7.35
CA GLN A 111 6.63 0.15 -6.26
C GLN A 111 5.26 0.63 -6.79
N ARG A 112 5.26 1.44 -7.86
CA ARG A 112 4.01 1.93 -8.44
C ARG A 112 3.21 0.84 -9.13
N ILE A 113 3.87 -0.13 -9.75
CA ILE A 113 3.22 -1.32 -10.30
C ILE A 113 2.52 -2.10 -9.18
N SER A 114 3.24 -2.42 -8.11
CA SER A 114 2.71 -3.17 -6.97
C SER A 114 1.52 -2.45 -6.33
N LYS A 115 1.66 -1.14 -6.06
CA LYS A 115 0.58 -0.31 -5.55
C LYS A 115 -0.64 -0.31 -6.47
N GLY A 116 -0.43 -0.18 -7.78
CA GLY A 116 -1.51 -0.19 -8.78
C GLY A 116 -2.30 -1.51 -8.77
N ILE A 117 -1.61 -2.65 -8.73
CA ILE A 117 -2.23 -3.98 -8.69
C ILE A 117 -3.03 -4.17 -7.39
N ILE A 118 -2.45 -3.85 -6.24
CA ILE A 118 -3.12 -4.01 -4.94
C ILE A 118 -4.32 -3.06 -4.82
N ASN A 119 -4.18 -1.83 -5.28
CA ASN A 119 -5.30 -0.86 -5.29
C ASN A 119 -6.46 -1.32 -6.18
N LEU A 120 -6.18 -1.92 -7.35
CA LEU A 120 -7.20 -2.51 -8.21
C LEU A 120 -8.01 -3.59 -7.47
N VAL A 121 -7.32 -4.47 -6.76
CA VAL A 121 -7.96 -5.54 -5.97
C VAL A 121 -8.78 -4.96 -4.83
N ASN A 122 -8.23 -3.98 -4.11
CA ASN A 122 -8.90 -3.34 -2.98
C ASN A 122 -10.11 -2.52 -3.43
N ALA A 123 -10.03 -1.81 -4.56
CA ALA A 123 -11.13 -1.05 -5.13
C ALA A 123 -12.36 -1.93 -5.47
N LYS A 124 -12.13 -3.21 -5.76
CA LYS A 124 -13.20 -4.20 -5.97
C LYS A 124 -13.71 -4.76 -4.64
N ASN A 125 -12.81 -5.16 -3.75
CA ASN A 125 -13.16 -5.92 -2.55
C ASN A 125 -13.82 -5.07 -1.46
N ILE A 126 -13.38 -3.82 -1.28
CA ILE A 126 -13.91 -2.94 -0.22
C ILE A 126 -15.40 -2.64 -0.43
N PRO A 127 -15.88 -2.21 -1.62
CA PRO A 127 -17.31 -2.02 -1.87
C PRO A 127 -18.11 -3.33 -1.81
N ASN A 128 -17.54 -4.45 -2.27
CA ASN A 128 -18.23 -5.74 -2.22
C ASN A 128 -18.52 -6.16 -0.77
N ILE A 129 -17.59 -5.92 0.14
CA ILE A 129 -17.80 -6.21 1.57
C ILE A 129 -18.77 -5.21 2.19
N ALA A 130 -18.73 -3.93 1.80
CA ALA A 130 -19.68 -2.91 2.27
C ALA A 130 -21.14 -3.21 1.87
N ASN A 131 -21.34 -3.89 0.76
CA ASN A 131 -22.65 -4.28 0.24
C ASN A 131 -23.11 -5.68 0.70
N ASP A 132 -22.34 -6.35 1.56
CA ASP A 132 -22.76 -7.63 2.15
C ASP A 132 -23.98 -7.41 3.07
N GLU A 133 -24.92 -8.37 3.06
CA GLU A 133 -26.16 -8.33 3.86
C GLU A 133 -25.91 -8.15 5.36
N LYS A 134 -24.74 -8.57 5.85
CA LYS A 134 -24.35 -8.38 7.25
C LYS A 134 -24.10 -6.92 7.61
N ILE A 135 -23.69 -6.10 6.64
CA ILE A 135 -23.48 -4.67 6.81
C ILE A 135 -24.74 -3.97 6.29
N LYS A 136 -25.74 -3.82 7.16
CA LYS A 136 -26.97 -3.08 6.84
C LYS A 136 -26.64 -1.68 6.36
N ASN A 137 -27.52 -1.08 5.56
CA ASN A 137 -27.34 0.28 5.04
C ASN A 137 -27.07 1.32 6.15
N GLU A 138 -27.66 1.11 7.33
CA GLU A 138 -27.46 1.97 8.51
C GLU A 138 -26.03 1.96 9.08
N TYR A 139 -25.21 0.93 8.77
CA TYR A 139 -23.82 0.81 9.26
C TYR A 139 -22.75 1.08 8.19
N LYS A 140 -23.15 1.52 6.99
CA LYS A 140 -22.17 1.81 5.93
C LYS A 140 -21.27 2.98 6.30
N VAL A 141 -21.78 3.98 6.98
CA VAL A 141 -20.97 5.13 7.43
C VAL A 141 -19.93 4.68 8.45
N GLU A 142 -20.31 3.88 9.44
CA GLU A 142 -19.39 3.33 10.43
C GLU A 142 -18.35 2.41 9.80
N TYR A 143 -18.72 1.65 8.76
CA TYR A 143 -17.79 0.82 8.01
C TYR A 143 -16.71 1.67 7.33
N PHE A 144 -17.09 2.71 6.59
CA PHE A 144 -16.12 3.59 5.94
C PHE A 144 -15.29 4.37 6.96
N LEU A 145 -15.88 4.83 8.05
CA LEU A 145 -15.17 5.49 9.13
C LEU A 145 -14.10 4.55 9.75
N HIS A 146 -14.44 3.29 9.96
CA HIS A 146 -13.52 2.27 10.47
C HIS A 146 -12.30 2.08 9.55
N ILE A 147 -12.53 2.04 8.25
CA ILE A 147 -11.48 1.92 7.22
C ILE A 147 -10.57 3.14 7.21
N GLU A 148 -11.14 4.34 7.21
CA GLU A 148 -10.38 5.59 7.18
C GLU A 148 -9.61 5.81 8.49
N THR A 149 -10.19 5.44 9.63
CA THR A 149 -9.49 5.48 10.93
C THR A 149 -8.23 4.61 10.91
N ALA A 150 -8.31 3.40 10.34
CA ALA A 150 -7.16 2.51 10.20
C ALA A 150 -6.05 3.14 9.34
N LEU A 151 -6.45 3.76 8.21
CA LEU A 151 -5.53 4.43 7.31
C LEU A 151 -4.80 5.60 7.99
N VAL A 152 -5.55 6.44 8.71
CA VAL A 152 -4.99 7.59 9.44
C VAL A 152 -4.05 7.14 10.55
N LEU A 153 -4.41 6.11 11.32
CA LEU A 153 -3.51 5.52 12.33
C LEU A 153 -2.22 5.00 11.70
N GLY A 154 -2.31 4.35 10.55
CA GLY A 154 -1.13 3.91 9.80
C GLY A 154 -0.22 5.07 9.39
N ARG A 155 -0.79 6.18 8.89
CA ARG A 155 -0.05 7.40 8.54
C ARG A 155 0.68 8.01 9.74
N ILE A 156 -0.01 8.11 10.89
CA ILE A 156 0.59 8.64 12.12
C ILE A 156 1.79 7.79 12.54
N VAL A 157 1.63 6.47 12.62
CA VAL A 157 2.72 5.55 12.97
C VAL A 157 3.85 5.62 11.94
N GLY A 158 3.55 5.66 10.66
CA GLY A 158 4.53 5.80 9.59
C GLY A 158 5.34 7.10 9.70
N SER A 159 4.68 8.21 9.96
CA SER A 159 5.35 9.51 10.15
C SER A 159 6.26 9.51 11.38
N LEU A 160 5.84 8.89 12.48
CA LEU A 160 6.69 8.74 13.67
C LEU A 160 7.92 7.87 13.38
N LEU A 161 7.78 6.76 12.65
CA LEU A 161 8.91 5.94 12.23
C LEU A 161 9.88 6.72 11.32
N PHE A 162 9.36 7.54 10.41
CA PHE A 162 10.16 8.41 9.57
C PHE A 162 10.96 9.43 10.37
N ILE A 163 10.33 10.07 11.35
CA ILE A 163 11.00 11.01 12.27
C ILE A 163 12.11 10.29 13.04
N LEU A 164 11.83 9.11 13.60
CA LEU A 164 12.83 8.30 14.30
C LEU A 164 14.01 7.93 13.41
N MET A 165 13.77 7.59 12.14
CA MET A 165 14.84 7.32 11.17
C MET A 165 15.72 8.56 10.94
N ALA A 166 15.09 9.71 10.76
CA ALA A 166 15.81 10.97 10.54
C ALA A 166 16.69 11.36 11.74
N PHE A 167 16.20 11.16 12.98
CA PHE A 167 16.98 11.44 14.20
C PHE A 167 18.07 10.41 14.48
N ALA A 168 17.78 9.12 14.24
CA ALA A 168 18.74 8.05 14.50
C ALA A 168 19.86 7.98 13.45
N ASN A 169 19.69 8.65 12.32
CA ASN A 169 20.56 8.56 11.14
C ASN A 169 20.93 7.11 10.80
N ASN A 170 19.93 6.23 10.87
CA ASN A 170 20.12 4.78 10.77
C ASN A 170 19.16 4.17 9.73
N ASP A 171 19.75 3.66 8.66
CA ASP A 171 19.01 3.03 7.56
C ASP A 171 18.37 1.68 7.94
N ILE A 172 18.68 1.12 9.12
CA ILE A 172 18.07 -0.14 9.60
C ILE A 172 16.54 -0.03 9.63
N ILE A 173 16.00 1.14 9.93
CA ILE A 173 14.55 1.38 9.97
C ILE A 173 13.91 1.10 8.59
N LEU A 174 14.66 1.23 7.49
CA LEU A 174 14.17 0.90 6.14
C LEU A 174 13.79 -0.57 6.00
N TYR A 175 14.52 -1.47 6.68
CA TYR A 175 14.18 -2.90 6.65
C TYR A 175 12.84 -3.20 7.33
N ILE A 176 12.42 -2.38 8.28
CA ILE A 176 11.10 -2.49 8.91
C ILE A 176 9.99 -2.24 7.88
N PHE A 177 10.21 -1.33 6.92
CA PHE A 177 9.24 -1.08 5.85
C PHE A 177 9.08 -2.24 4.90
N ILE A 178 10.12 -3.08 4.70
CA ILE A 178 10.01 -4.33 3.94
C ILE A 178 8.97 -5.25 4.59
N PHE A 179 9.07 -5.41 5.91
CA PHE A 179 8.10 -6.21 6.66
C PHE A 179 6.67 -5.69 6.48
N PHE A 180 6.45 -4.39 6.65
CA PHE A 180 5.12 -3.80 6.51
C PHE A 180 4.57 -3.87 5.08
N LEU A 181 5.43 -3.75 4.06
CA LEU A 181 5.06 -3.92 2.66
C LEU A 181 4.58 -5.35 2.37
N ILE A 182 5.29 -6.35 2.90
CA ILE A 182 4.89 -7.75 2.79
C ILE A 182 3.55 -7.98 3.52
N MET A 183 3.37 -7.43 4.72
CA MET A 183 2.14 -7.58 5.51
C MET A 183 0.94 -6.89 4.84
N TRP A 184 1.15 -5.76 4.18
CA TRP A 184 0.11 -5.11 3.38
C TRP A 184 -0.36 -5.99 2.22
N SER A 185 0.59 -6.51 1.43
CA SER A 185 0.33 -7.40 0.29
C SER A 185 -0.36 -8.70 0.75
N TYR A 186 0.12 -9.30 1.83
CA TYR A 186 -0.47 -10.51 2.42
C TYR A 186 -1.91 -10.27 2.88
N SER A 187 -2.17 -9.14 3.54
CA SER A 187 -3.52 -8.78 3.98
C SER A 187 -4.48 -8.62 2.81
N SER A 188 -4.04 -7.98 1.71
CA SER A 188 -4.84 -7.81 0.48
C SER A 188 -5.15 -9.15 -0.18
N MET A 189 -4.19 -10.07 -0.27
CA MET A 189 -4.41 -11.43 -0.79
C MET A 189 -5.41 -12.21 0.06
N LYS A 190 -5.31 -12.09 1.37
CA LYS A 190 -6.21 -12.79 2.30
C LYS A 190 -7.64 -12.30 2.19
N ILE A 191 -7.84 -10.98 2.04
CA ILE A 191 -9.16 -10.40 1.77
C ILE A 191 -9.74 -10.93 0.45
N GLN A 192 -8.94 -10.94 -0.62
CA GLN A 192 -9.35 -11.49 -1.92
C GLN A 192 -9.82 -12.96 -1.78
N SER A 193 -9.04 -13.78 -1.09
CA SER A 193 -9.38 -15.20 -0.86
C SER A 193 -10.66 -15.38 -0.05
N GLU A 194 -10.91 -14.54 0.95
CA GLU A 194 -12.14 -14.60 1.76
C GLU A 194 -13.38 -14.08 1.01
N VAL A 195 -13.20 -13.16 0.06
CA VAL A 195 -14.27 -12.70 -0.84
C VAL A 195 -14.61 -13.78 -1.86
N GLU A 196 -13.61 -14.44 -2.46
CA GLU A 196 -13.82 -15.51 -3.46
C GLU A 196 -14.52 -16.76 -2.88
N LYS A 197 -14.32 -17.08 -1.61
CA LYS A 197 -15.01 -18.21 -0.94
C LYS A 197 -16.52 -18.00 -0.76
N LYS A 198 -17.00 -16.76 -0.88
CA LYS A 198 -18.41 -16.42 -0.67
C LYS A 198 -19.21 -16.26 -1.97
N ILE A 199 -18.53 -16.22 -3.11
CA ILE A 199 -19.12 -16.21 -4.44
C ILE A 199 -19.26 -17.65 -4.95
#